data_78b74f76eba293d8a4ad9652d6c9022c
#
_entry.id   78b74f76eba293d8a4ad9652d6c9022c
#
_cell.length_a   1.000
_cell.length_b   1.000
_cell.length_c   1.000
_cell.angle_alpha   90.00
_cell.angle_beta   90.00
_cell.angle_gamma   90.00
#
_symmetry.space_group_name_H-M   'P 1'
#
loop_
_entity.id
_entity.type
_entity.pdbx_description
1 polymer ?
#
loop_
_entity_poly.entity_id
_entity_poly.type
_entity_poly.pdbx_seq_one_letter_code
_entity_poly.pdbx_strand_id
1 'polypeptide(L)'
;MQTSSLLAQMPRKKFLIGAAAVLVACALLPGRLSANLPADVEMKDMTWVEVRSALDAGYTTVIVPTGGMEQNGPHMILGKHDYIVAEAARRIAKDVGHTLVAPVVSYVPEGEYAPPTGHMRFPGTMGVPEPVFAGVLEGIARSLKAGGFKLICFIGDHGQSQPVQAEVAKRLSAEWANDGVRVVQVDAYYDDKAQIDRLIAQGRSRAEVGQHASVIDTSELMSVDPKGVDLSRYRAAFKDTGVSGDPTTASSELGSSLLQMRIVAAENEMRQLLATH
;
A
#
# COMPACT_ATOMS: atom_id res chain seq x y z
N MET A 1 -12.42 75.46 64.78
CA MET A 1 -11.87 75.06 66.09
C MET A 1 -11.16 73.79 65.85
N GLN A 2 -9.80 73.85 65.66
CA GLN A 2 -8.75 73.61 66.59
C GLN A 2 -9.02 72.25 67.36
N THR A 3 -8.17 71.25 67.37
CA THR A 3 -6.71 71.22 67.70
C THR A 3 -6.15 69.88 67.24
N SER A 4 -5.02 69.85 66.56
CA SER A 4 -3.64 69.64 67.04
C SER A 4 -3.43 68.28 67.77
N SER A 5 -2.66 67.42 67.18
CA SER A 5 -1.20 67.16 67.32
C SER A 5 -0.93 65.96 68.25
N LEU A 6 -0.22 64.97 67.88
CA LEU A 6 1.17 64.77 68.22
C LEU A 6 1.75 63.44 67.73
N LEU A 7 2.86 63.52 67.17
CA LEU A 7 3.83 62.53 66.77
C LEU A 7 4.21 61.49 67.82
N ALA A 8 4.39 60.24 67.46
CA ALA A 8 5.48 59.45 68.03
C ALA A 8 6.08 58.55 66.91
N GLN A 9 7.32 58.81 66.61
CA GLN A 9 8.19 58.02 65.79
C GLN A 9 8.63 56.75 66.54
N MET A 10 8.58 55.57 65.88
CA MET A 10 9.39 54.44 66.28
C MET A 10 9.89 53.65 65.03
N PRO A 11 11.05 53.02 65.11
CA PRO A 11 11.88 52.75 63.94
C PRO A 11 11.50 51.50 63.17
N ARG A 12 11.64 51.62 61.86
CA ARG A 12 11.50 50.51 60.91
C ARG A 12 12.65 49.48 61.05
N LYS A 13 12.37 48.31 61.60
CA LYS A 13 13.22 47.13 61.40
C LYS A 13 12.86 46.48 60.11
N LYS A 14 13.76 46.49 59.14
CA LYS A 14 13.67 45.73 57.91
C LYS A 14 13.90 44.27 58.27
N PHE A 15 12.89 43.44 58.09
CA PHE A 15 13.03 41.99 58.00
C PHE A 15 12.93 41.61 56.52
N LEU A 16 14.09 41.37 55.90
CA LEU A 16 14.15 40.66 54.64
C LEU A 16 13.94 39.16 54.94
N ILE A 17 12.77 38.64 54.65
CA ILE A 17 12.56 37.20 54.51
C ILE A 17 12.46 36.94 53.01
N GLY A 18 13.58 36.44 52.47
CA GLY A 18 13.65 35.91 51.13
C GLY A 18 12.91 34.58 51.10
N ALA A 19 11.72 34.58 50.58
CA ALA A 19 11.04 33.34 50.18
C ALA A 19 11.37 33.06 48.73
N ALA A 20 12.44 32.28 48.50
CA ALA A 20 12.66 31.67 47.20
C ALA A 20 11.66 30.52 47.04
N ALA A 21 10.52 30.84 46.44
CA ALA A 21 9.59 29.80 45.94
C ALA A 21 10.20 29.22 44.66
N VAL A 22 10.93 28.10 44.79
CA VAL A 22 11.31 27.26 43.68
C VAL A 22 10.04 26.54 43.24
N LEU A 23 9.34 27.11 42.23
CA LEU A 23 8.33 26.41 41.47
C LEU A 23 9.02 25.36 40.60
N VAL A 24 9.18 24.14 41.13
CA VAL A 24 9.43 22.98 40.29
C VAL A 24 8.13 22.66 39.55
N ALA A 25 7.96 23.28 38.39
CA ALA A 25 6.97 22.83 37.41
C ALA A 25 7.49 21.49 36.86
N CYS A 26 7.16 20.38 37.53
CA CYS A 26 7.16 19.08 36.90
C CYS A 26 6.11 19.11 35.78
N ALA A 27 6.53 19.51 34.58
CA ALA A 27 5.78 19.22 33.40
C ALA A 27 5.74 17.69 33.27
N LEU A 28 4.65 17.09 33.75
CA LEU A 28 4.25 15.73 33.40
C LEU A 28 3.97 15.77 31.88
N LEU A 29 5.02 15.69 31.07
CA LEU A 29 4.86 15.29 29.68
C LEU A 29 4.20 13.91 29.72
N PRO A 30 3.01 13.72 29.15
CA PRO A 30 2.45 12.40 29.02
C PRO A 30 3.52 11.53 28.37
N GLY A 31 3.96 10.49 29.09
CA GLY A 31 4.96 9.56 28.56
C GLY A 31 4.45 9.09 27.20
N ARG A 32 5.12 9.48 26.13
CA ARG A 32 4.80 8.94 24.80
C ARG A 32 5.12 7.46 24.87
N LEU A 33 4.10 6.63 24.68
CA LEU A 33 4.33 5.23 24.37
C LEU A 33 5.14 5.20 23.08
N SER A 34 6.43 4.87 23.18
CA SER A 34 7.35 4.72 22.05
C SER A 34 7.69 3.25 21.94
N ALA A 35 7.47 2.68 20.79
CA ALA A 35 7.98 1.37 20.43
C ALA A 35 9.24 1.54 19.58
N ASN A 36 10.05 0.49 19.50
CA ASN A 36 11.11 0.42 18.49
C ASN A 36 10.46 0.45 17.11
N LEU A 37 11.19 0.95 16.10
CA LEU A 37 10.74 0.83 14.73
C LEU A 37 10.49 -0.64 14.39
N PRO A 38 9.41 -0.96 13.68
CA PRO A 38 9.07 -2.33 13.35
C PRO A 38 10.17 -2.97 12.50
N ALA A 39 10.37 -4.27 12.69
CA ALA A 39 11.34 -5.05 11.93
C ALA A 39 10.90 -5.25 10.47
N ASP A 40 9.61 -5.10 10.17
CA ASP A 40 9.02 -5.20 8.83
C ASP A 40 8.18 -3.96 8.53
N VAL A 41 7.75 -3.83 7.27
CA VAL A 41 7.00 -2.67 6.74
C VAL A 41 5.49 -2.89 6.73
N GLU A 42 5.00 -4.10 7.01
CA GLU A 42 3.60 -4.49 6.89
C GLU A 42 2.77 -4.04 8.09
N MET A 43 1.87 -3.09 7.89
CA MET A 43 1.02 -2.52 8.96
C MET A 43 0.12 -3.55 9.65
N LYS A 44 -0.27 -4.64 8.94
CA LYS A 44 -1.12 -5.69 9.53
C LYS A 44 -0.45 -6.42 10.70
N ASP A 45 0.87 -6.38 10.75
CA ASP A 45 1.69 -7.05 11.77
C ASP A 45 2.20 -6.06 12.83
N MET A 46 1.78 -4.78 12.77
CA MET A 46 2.13 -3.71 13.70
C MET A 46 1.00 -3.42 14.68
N THR A 47 1.38 -3.01 15.88
CA THR A 47 0.48 -2.34 16.81
C THR A 47 0.30 -0.86 16.41
N TRP A 48 -0.78 -0.22 16.85
CA TRP A 48 -0.97 1.22 16.61
C TRP A 48 0.17 2.09 17.19
N VAL A 49 0.83 1.62 18.25
CA VAL A 49 1.98 2.32 18.87
C VAL A 49 3.20 2.27 17.96
N GLU A 50 3.45 1.14 17.30
CA GLU A 50 4.54 0.99 16.32
C GLU A 50 4.28 1.84 15.08
N VAL A 51 3.04 1.86 14.56
CA VAL A 51 2.67 2.76 13.46
C VAL A 51 2.88 4.22 13.85
N ARG A 52 2.51 4.64 15.07
CA ARG A 52 2.77 6.00 15.56
C ARG A 52 4.26 6.29 15.63
N SER A 53 5.06 5.37 16.15
CA SER A 53 6.52 5.53 16.21
C SER A 53 7.17 5.63 14.83
N ALA A 54 6.66 4.85 13.85
CA ALA A 54 7.10 4.95 12.46
C ALA A 54 6.77 6.31 11.84
N LEU A 55 5.54 6.82 12.03
CA LEU A 55 5.14 8.15 11.57
C LEU A 55 6.01 9.26 12.20
N ASP A 56 6.26 9.18 13.51
CA ASP A 56 7.14 10.13 14.22
C ASP A 56 8.60 10.06 13.73
N ALA A 57 9.02 8.91 13.17
CA ALA A 57 10.32 8.70 12.52
C ALA A 57 10.33 9.05 11.01
N GLY A 58 9.24 9.60 10.48
CA GLY A 58 9.17 10.06 9.09
C GLY A 58 8.64 9.03 8.07
N TYR A 59 8.09 7.90 8.52
CA TYR A 59 7.41 6.93 7.64
C TYR A 59 6.02 7.47 7.26
N THR A 60 5.97 8.49 6.41
CA THR A 60 4.73 9.15 6.01
C THR A 60 4.17 8.69 4.67
N THR A 61 4.86 7.76 4.02
CA THR A 61 4.41 7.11 2.79
C THR A 61 3.80 5.75 3.10
N VAL A 62 2.73 5.40 2.39
CA VAL A 62 2.11 4.07 2.52
C VAL A 62 1.68 3.54 1.15
N ILE A 63 2.00 2.27 0.90
CA ILE A 63 1.50 1.53 -0.24
C ILE A 63 0.19 0.83 0.17
N VAL A 64 -0.84 0.96 -0.65
CA VAL A 64 -2.08 0.20 -0.55
C VAL A 64 -2.12 -0.77 -1.73
N PRO A 65 -1.76 -2.04 -1.52
CA PRO A 65 -1.77 -3.02 -2.58
C PRO A 65 -3.20 -3.50 -2.85
N THR A 66 -3.55 -3.69 -4.12
CA THR A 66 -4.80 -4.31 -4.54
C THR A 66 -4.51 -5.56 -5.36
N GLY A 67 -5.07 -6.67 -4.95
CA GLY A 67 -4.92 -7.97 -5.60
C GLY A 67 -6.13 -8.33 -6.46
N GLY A 68 -6.74 -9.46 -6.16
CA GLY A 68 -7.94 -9.99 -6.80
C GLY A 68 -8.12 -11.47 -6.51
N MET A 69 -9.39 -11.88 -6.41
CA MET A 69 -9.79 -13.26 -6.21
C MET A 69 -10.49 -13.79 -7.46
N GLU A 70 -9.72 -14.24 -8.43
CA GLU A 70 -10.23 -14.65 -9.75
C GLU A 70 -9.78 -16.03 -10.18
N GLN A 71 -10.44 -16.56 -11.19
CA GLN A 71 -9.94 -17.75 -11.88
C GLN A 71 -8.59 -17.49 -12.55
N ASN A 72 -7.67 -18.41 -12.45
CA ASN A 72 -6.33 -18.35 -13.04
C ASN A 72 -5.97 -19.65 -13.76
N GLY A 73 -6.92 -20.13 -14.57
CA GLY A 73 -6.83 -21.43 -15.19
C GLY A 73 -6.95 -22.59 -14.17
N PRO A 74 -6.82 -23.84 -14.63
CA PRO A 74 -6.91 -25.00 -13.75
C PRO A 74 -5.65 -25.23 -12.88
N HIS A 75 -4.57 -24.49 -13.14
CA HIS A 75 -3.23 -24.76 -12.62
C HIS A 75 -2.77 -23.77 -11.55
N MET A 76 -3.45 -22.67 -11.34
CA MET A 76 -3.12 -21.70 -10.29
C MET A 76 -4.27 -21.48 -9.32
N ILE A 77 -3.92 -21.06 -8.10
CA ILE A 77 -4.88 -20.68 -7.07
C ILE A 77 -5.59 -19.35 -7.41
N LEU A 78 -6.78 -19.15 -6.84
CA LEU A 78 -7.60 -17.96 -7.09
C LEU A 78 -6.95 -16.66 -6.62
N GLY A 79 -6.20 -16.70 -5.54
CA GLY A 79 -5.57 -15.55 -4.92
C GLY A 79 -4.20 -15.15 -5.51
N LYS A 80 -3.88 -15.55 -6.74
CA LYS A 80 -2.60 -15.25 -7.41
C LYS A 80 -2.15 -13.80 -7.20
N HIS A 81 -3.04 -12.87 -7.49
CA HIS A 81 -2.75 -11.44 -7.42
C HIS A 81 -2.40 -10.95 -6.01
N ASP A 82 -3.08 -11.49 -4.98
CA ASP A 82 -2.80 -11.13 -3.60
C ASP A 82 -1.37 -11.50 -3.18
N TYR A 83 -0.91 -12.71 -3.56
CA TYR A 83 0.44 -13.17 -3.24
C TYR A 83 1.51 -12.34 -3.96
N ILE A 84 1.31 -12.09 -5.26
CA ILE A 84 2.27 -11.34 -6.08
C ILE A 84 2.38 -9.89 -5.60
N VAL A 85 1.25 -9.19 -5.44
CA VAL A 85 1.26 -7.78 -5.03
C VAL A 85 1.74 -7.58 -3.60
N ALA A 86 1.45 -8.51 -2.68
CA ALA A 86 1.94 -8.44 -1.31
C ALA A 86 3.47 -8.47 -1.24
N GLU A 87 4.10 -9.43 -1.94
CA GLU A 87 5.55 -9.53 -2.00
C GLU A 87 6.18 -8.32 -2.71
N ALA A 88 5.58 -7.88 -3.82
CA ALA A 88 6.06 -6.70 -4.54
C ALA A 88 5.99 -5.44 -3.66
N ALA A 89 4.85 -5.16 -3.04
CA ALA A 89 4.66 -3.99 -2.18
C ALA A 89 5.64 -3.98 -1.01
N ARG A 90 5.85 -5.15 -0.37
CA ARG A 90 6.80 -5.31 0.73
C ARG A 90 8.24 -4.98 0.28
N ARG A 91 8.67 -5.47 -0.88
CA ARG A 91 10.00 -5.20 -1.44
C ARG A 91 10.16 -3.74 -1.81
N ILE A 92 9.20 -3.18 -2.55
CA ILE A 92 9.20 -1.77 -2.94
C ILE A 92 9.30 -0.87 -1.70
N ALA A 93 8.50 -1.12 -0.66
CA ALA A 93 8.51 -0.32 0.56
C ALA A 93 9.86 -0.35 1.28
N LYS A 94 10.51 -1.53 1.34
CA LYS A 94 11.85 -1.69 1.94
C LYS A 94 12.93 -0.94 1.15
N ASP A 95 12.88 -1.02 -0.17
CA ASP A 95 13.92 -0.47 -1.05
C ASP A 95 13.76 1.05 -1.26
N VAL A 96 12.52 1.56 -1.23
CA VAL A 96 12.23 3.00 -1.25
C VAL A 96 12.54 3.65 0.10
N GLY A 97 12.29 2.94 1.20
CA GLY A 97 12.49 3.43 2.57
C GLY A 97 11.37 4.37 3.05
N HIS A 98 11.27 4.56 4.37
CA HIS A 98 10.25 5.42 5.02
C HIS A 98 8.81 5.18 4.53
N THR A 99 8.54 3.95 4.13
CA THR A 99 7.28 3.53 3.51
C THR A 99 6.73 2.31 4.23
N LEU A 100 5.44 2.34 4.58
CA LEU A 100 4.71 1.20 5.14
C LEU A 100 3.81 0.57 4.07
N VAL A 101 3.32 -0.63 4.35
CA VAL A 101 2.40 -1.36 3.46
C VAL A 101 1.11 -1.66 4.20
N ALA A 102 -0.02 -1.21 3.67
CA ALA A 102 -1.35 -1.56 4.16
C ALA A 102 -1.71 -3.01 3.79
N PRO A 103 -2.70 -3.65 4.44
CA PRO A 103 -3.22 -4.93 4.02
C PRO A 103 -3.70 -4.93 2.58
N VAL A 104 -3.53 -6.06 1.87
CA VAL A 104 -4.01 -6.22 0.50
C VAL A 104 -5.53 -6.08 0.43
N VAL A 105 -6.03 -5.33 -0.56
CA VAL A 105 -7.44 -5.28 -0.92
C VAL A 105 -7.70 -6.36 -1.96
N SER A 106 -8.28 -7.47 -1.53
CA SER A 106 -8.46 -8.66 -2.36
C SER A 106 -9.73 -8.64 -3.23
N TYR A 107 -10.71 -7.79 -2.92
CA TYR A 107 -11.98 -7.73 -3.64
C TYR A 107 -12.00 -6.53 -4.58
N VAL A 108 -11.86 -6.83 -5.88
CA VAL A 108 -11.76 -5.87 -6.98
C VAL A 108 -12.86 -6.15 -8.02
N PRO A 109 -13.08 -5.31 -9.02
CA PRO A 109 -14.00 -5.61 -10.11
C PRO A 109 -13.54 -6.81 -10.94
N GLU A 110 -14.44 -7.79 -11.18
CA GLU A 110 -14.15 -9.05 -11.89
C GLU A 110 -15.14 -9.35 -13.02
N GLY A 111 -16.13 -8.48 -13.20
CA GLY A 111 -17.21 -8.61 -14.17
C GLY A 111 -18.60 -8.54 -13.55
N GLU A 112 -19.62 -8.72 -14.39
CA GLU A 112 -21.03 -8.68 -14.01
C GLU A 112 -21.48 -9.99 -13.37
N TYR A 113 -22.48 -9.93 -12.47
CA TYR A 113 -23.02 -11.09 -11.79
C TYR A 113 -24.13 -11.80 -12.59
N ALA A 114 -24.94 -11.03 -13.35
CA ALA A 114 -26.12 -11.56 -14.05
C ALA A 114 -26.42 -10.81 -15.35
N PRO A 115 -26.20 -11.42 -16.53
CA PRO A 115 -25.47 -12.68 -16.71
C PRO A 115 -23.99 -12.52 -16.31
N PRO A 116 -23.32 -13.55 -15.80
CA PRO A 116 -21.93 -13.45 -15.41
C PRO A 116 -21.03 -13.17 -16.61
N THR A 117 -20.14 -12.18 -16.46
CA THR A 117 -19.14 -11.79 -17.46
C THR A 117 -17.73 -11.87 -16.89
N GLY A 118 -16.71 -11.69 -17.73
CA GLY A 118 -15.32 -11.71 -17.29
C GLY A 118 -14.95 -12.96 -16.51
N HIS A 119 -14.25 -12.80 -15.43
CA HIS A 119 -13.84 -13.89 -14.55
C HIS A 119 -14.99 -14.44 -13.68
N MET A 120 -16.08 -13.66 -13.51
CA MET A 120 -17.28 -14.09 -12.78
C MET A 120 -17.97 -15.33 -13.39
N ARG A 121 -17.63 -15.71 -14.61
CA ARG A 121 -18.12 -16.96 -15.24
C ARG A 121 -17.56 -18.22 -14.61
N PHE A 122 -16.52 -18.10 -13.78
CA PHE A 122 -15.83 -19.23 -13.17
C PHE A 122 -16.09 -19.29 -11.67
N PRO A 123 -16.47 -20.47 -11.13
CA PRO A 123 -16.71 -20.64 -9.70
C PRO A 123 -15.48 -20.26 -8.87
N GLY A 124 -15.71 -19.58 -7.77
CA GLY A 124 -14.66 -19.15 -6.84
C GLY A 124 -14.13 -17.74 -7.10
N THR A 125 -14.35 -17.17 -8.28
CA THR A 125 -14.11 -15.75 -8.51
C THR A 125 -15.05 -14.90 -7.62
N MET A 126 -14.50 -13.91 -6.94
CA MET A 126 -15.23 -13.03 -6.04
C MET A 126 -14.90 -11.56 -6.35
N GLY A 127 -15.77 -10.92 -7.10
CA GLY A 127 -15.63 -9.51 -7.44
C GLY A 127 -16.60 -8.61 -6.70
N VAL A 128 -16.35 -7.31 -6.76
CA VAL A 128 -17.26 -6.25 -6.32
C VAL A 128 -17.49 -5.25 -7.47
N PRO A 129 -18.66 -4.57 -7.52
CA PRO A 129 -18.86 -3.50 -8.48
C PRO A 129 -17.85 -2.35 -8.32
N GLU A 130 -17.48 -1.71 -9.44
CA GLU A 130 -16.54 -0.58 -9.43
C GLU A 130 -16.85 0.50 -8.38
N PRO A 131 -18.12 0.95 -8.17
CA PRO A 131 -18.42 1.95 -7.15
C PRO A 131 -18.15 1.46 -5.71
N VAL A 132 -18.30 0.17 -5.45
CA VAL A 132 -17.99 -0.43 -4.14
C VAL A 132 -16.48 -0.45 -3.94
N PHE A 133 -15.72 -0.89 -4.93
CA PHE A 133 -14.26 -0.88 -4.88
C PHE A 133 -13.70 0.55 -4.71
N ALA A 134 -14.21 1.51 -5.49
CA ALA A 134 -13.86 2.92 -5.33
C ALA A 134 -14.13 3.44 -3.90
N GLY A 135 -15.29 3.08 -3.34
CA GLY A 135 -15.65 3.44 -1.95
C GLY A 135 -14.70 2.82 -0.91
N VAL A 136 -14.26 1.58 -1.11
CA VAL A 136 -13.27 0.92 -0.24
C VAL A 136 -11.93 1.66 -0.30
N LEU A 137 -11.42 1.95 -1.50
CA LEU A 137 -10.16 2.68 -1.66
C LEU A 137 -10.22 4.08 -1.06
N GLU A 138 -11.34 4.80 -1.26
CA GLU A 138 -11.56 6.11 -0.65
C GLU A 138 -11.57 6.02 0.88
N GLY A 139 -12.29 5.06 1.46
CA GLY A 139 -12.35 4.85 2.90
C GLY A 139 -10.98 4.56 3.51
N ILE A 140 -10.18 3.71 2.85
CA ILE A 140 -8.80 3.41 3.25
C ILE A 140 -7.93 4.68 3.18
N ALA A 141 -7.96 5.41 2.07
CA ALA A 141 -7.15 6.61 1.89
C ALA A 141 -7.51 7.71 2.93
N ARG A 142 -8.81 7.92 3.22
CA ARG A 142 -9.28 8.85 4.25
C ARG A 142 -8.79 8.44 5.64
N SER A 143 -8.81 7.15 5.96
CA SER A 143 -8.31 6.61 7.22
C SER A 143 -6.81 6.81 7.37
N LEU A 144 -6.04 6.54 6.32
CA LEU A 144 -4.58 6.72 6.30
C LEU A 144 -4.21 8.21 6.44
N LYS A 145 -4.92 9.11 5.73
CA LYS A 145 -4.75 10.57 5.90
C LYS A 145 -5.02 11.00 7.34
N ALA A 146 -6.11 10.54 7.93
CA ALA A 146 -6.45 10.85 9.32
C ALA A 146 -5.41 10.29 10.31
N GLY A 147 -4.77 9.16 9.97
CA GLY A 147 -3.66 8.57 10.72
C GLY A 147 -2.36 9.37 10.67
N GLY A 148 -2.18 10.23 9.66
CA GLY A 148 -0.99 11.09 9.51
C GLY A 148 -0.13 10.81 8.29
N PHE A 149 -0.51 9.86 7.42
CA PHE A 149 0.18 9.62 6.16
C PHE A 149 0.03 10.79 5.18
N LYS A 150 1.07 11.05 4.39
CA LYS A 150 1.16 12.17 3.44
C LYS A 150 1.14 11.74 1.99
N LEU A 151 1.77 10.61 1.68
CA LEU A 151 1.76 10.03 0.34
C LEU A 151 1.14 8.64 0.42
N ILE A 152 0.00 8.45 -0.26
CA ILE A 152 -0.74 7.18 -0.31
C ILE A 152 -0.64 6.66 -1.74
N CYS A 153 0.01 5.51 -1.93
CA CYS A 153 0.32 4.94 -3.23
C CYS A 153 -0.53 3.69 -3.47
N PHE A 154 -1.42 3.70 -4.45
CA PHE A 154 -2.10 2.50 -4.91
C PHE A 154 -1.20 1.72 -5.86
N ILE A 155 -1.03 0.43 -5.61
CA ILE A 155 -0.33 -0.53 -6.47
C ILE A 155 -1.30 -1.68 -6.76
N GLY A 156 -1.73 -1.83 -8.02
CA GLY A 156 -2.72 -2.83 -8.40
C GLY A 156 -2.14 -3.91 -9.30
N ASP A 157 -2.41 -5.17 -8.98
CA ASP A 157 -1.95 -6.32 -9.76
C ASP A 157 -3.02 -6.86 -10.73
N HIS A 158 -4.25 -6.33 -10.69
CA HIS A 158 -5.37 -6.75 -11.51
C HIS A 158 -5.80 -5.68 -12.52
N GLY A 159 -6.07 -6.07 -13.79
CA GLY A 159 -6.32 -5.13 -14.89
C GLY A 159 -7.55 -4.25 -14.72
N GLN A 160 -8.69 -4.85 -14.35
CA GLN A 160 -9.95 -4.12 -14.24
C GLN A 160 -9.97 -3.13 -13.05
N SER A 161 -9.06 -3.28 -12.09
CA SER A 161 -8.94 -2.35 -10.97
C SER A 161 -8.20 -1.05 -11.33
N GLN A 162 -7.37 -1.04 -12.39
CA GLN A 162 -6.50 0.10 -12.71
C GLN A 162 -7.26 1.41 -12.97
N PRO A 163 -8.30 1.47 -13.83
CA PRO A 163 -9.00 2.72 -14.08
C PRO A 163 -9.67 3.30 -12.84
N VAL A 164 -10.23 2.43 -11.99
CA VAL A 164 -10.92 2.86 -10.76
C VAL A 164 -9.92 3.44 -9.75
N GLN A 165 -8.76 2.81 -9.59
CA GLN A 165 -7.69 3.31 -8.73
C GLN A 165 -7.20 4.68 -9.20
N ALA A 166 -6.95 4.84 -10.51
CA ALA A 166 -6.51 6.10 -11.09
C ALA A 166 -7.50 7.23 -10.83
N GLU A 167 -8.80 6.96 -11.02
CA GLU A 167 -9.85 7.95 -10.78
C GLU A 167 -9.92 8.35 -9.30
N VAL A 168 -9.94 7.39 -8.38
CA VAL A 168 -9.95 7.65 -6.93
C VAL A 168 -8.72 8.45 -6.52
N ALA A 169 -7.53 8.06 -6.98
CA ALA A 169 -6.29 8.75 -6.68
C ALA A 169 -6.32 10.21 -7.16
N LYS A 170 -6.71 10.43 -8.41
CA LYS A 170 -6.84 11.77 -9.01
C LYS A 170 -7.83 12.65 -8.24
N ARG A 171 -9.00 12.12 -7.92
CA ARG A 171 -10.05 12.85 -7.21
C ARG A 171 -9.63 13.25 -5.80
N LEU A 172 -9.07 12.30 -5.04
CA LEU A 172 -8.63 12.55 -3.66
C LEU A 172 -7.41 13.50 -3.61
N SER A 173 -6.47 13.38 -4.54
CA SER A 173 -5.35 14.33 -4.64
C SER A 173 -5.83 15.76 -4.93
N ALA A 174 -6.83 15.92 -5.78
CA ALA A 174 -7.45 17.23 -6.05
C ALA A 174 -8.20 17.77 -4.83
N GLU A 175 -8.96 16.92 -4.13
CA GLU A 175 -9.67 17.29 -2.90
C GLU A 175 -8.70 17.77 -1.80
N TRP A 176 -7.53 17.15 -1.69
CA TRP A 176 -6.56 17.40 -0.62
C TRP A 176 -5.36 18.26 -1.04
N ALA A 177 -5.47 18.95 -2.17
CA ALA A 177 -4.37 19.74 -2.73
C ALA A 177 -3.75 20.75 -1.74
N ASN A 178 -4.57 21.30 -0.80
CA ASN A 178 -4.12 22.25 0.22
C ASN A 178 -3.74 21.60 1.56
N ASP A 179 -3.87 20.28 1.68
CA ASP A 179 -3.65 19.56 2.94
C ASP A 179 -2.24 18.95 3.04
N GLY A 180 -1.43 19.09 1.98
CA GLY A 180 -0.12 18.45 1.89
C GLY A 180 -0.21 16.91 1.91
N VAL A 181 -1.29 16.35 1.36
CA VAL A 181 -1.52 14.90 1.21
C VAL A 181 -1.82 14.59 -0.24
N ARG A 182 -1.16 13.59 -0.78
CA ARG A 182 -1.36 13.11 -2.15
C ARG A 182 -1.78 11.65 -2.16
N VAL A 183 -2.67 11.30 -3.06
CA VAL A 183 -3.00 9.92 -3.41
C VAL A 183 -2.60 9.69 -4.85
N VAL A 184 -1.84 8.67 -5.12
CA VAL A 184 -1.33 8.38 -6.47
C VAL A 184 -1.55 6.90 -6.80
N GLN A 185 -1.75 6.60 -8.07
CA GLN A 185 -1.56 5.26 -8.58
C GLN A 185 -0.14 5.16 -9.12
N VAL A 186 0.55 4.08 -8.79
CA VAL A 186 1.89 3.78 -9.30
C VAL A 186 1.72 2.95 -10.57
N ASP A 187 1.59 3.65 -11.71
CA ASP A 187 1.26 3.04 -13.01
C ASP A 187 2.34 2.09 -13.50
N ALA A 188 3.62 2.41 -13.24
CA ALA A 188 4.75 1.60 -13.68
C ALA A 188 4.75 0.19 -13.09
N TYR A 189 4.04 -0.07 -11.99
CA TYR A 189 3.92 -1.42 -11.45
C TYR A 189 3.11 -2.33 -12.38
N TYR A 190 2.04 -1.85 -12.99
CA TYR A 190 1.16 -2.67 -13.84
C TYR A 190 1.59 -2.69 -15.31
N ASP A 191 2.52 -1.83 -15.74
CA ASP A 191 3.02 -1.83 -17.12
C ASP A 191 3.87 -3.08 -17.39
N ASP A 192 3.26 -4.09 -18.01
CA ASP A 192 3.89 -5.36 -18.37
C ASP A 192 4.65 -5.33 -19.70
N LYS A 193 4.64 -4.18 -20.39
CA LYS A 193 5.25 -4.06 -21.74
C LYS A 193 6.69 -4.52 -21.78
N ALA A 194 7.50 -4.14 -20.80
CA ALA A 194 8.90 -4.52 -20.75
C ALA A 194 9.09 -6.04 -20.57
N GLN A 195 8.23 -6.68 -19.79
CA GLN A 195 8.23 -8.13 -19.61
C GLN A 195 7.87 -8.86 -20.92
N ILE A 196 6.82 -8.39 -21.59
CA ILE A 196 6.36 -8.92 -22.87
C ILE A 196 7.46 -8.78 -23.93
N ASP A 197 8.02 -7.58 -24.08
CA ASP A 197 9.09 -7.30 -25.06
C ASP A 197 10.31 -8.20 -24.83
N ARG A 198 10.68 -8.43 -23.56
CA ARG A 198 11.76 -9.33 -23.20
C ARG A 198 11.48 -10.77 -23.63
N LEU A 199 10.26 -11.27 -23.36
CA LEU A 199 9.89 -12.64 -23.71
C LEU A 199 9.84 -12.84 -25.24
N ILE A 200 9.36 -11.84 -25.98
CA ILE A 200 9.36 -11.85 -27.45
C ILE A 200 10.81 -11.83 -27.98
N ALA A 201 11.68 -11.01 -27.40
CA ALA A 201 13.10 -10.98 -27.78
C ALA A 201 13.82 -12.32 -27.49
N GLN A 202 13.30 -13.12 -26.56
CA GLN A 202 13.76 -14.48 -26.26
C GLN A 202 13.15 -15.55 -27.19
N GLY A 203 12.40 -15.15 -28.22
CA GLY A 203 11.86 -16.04 -29.26
C GLY A 203 10.44 -16.53 -29.02
N ARG A 204 9.72 -16.01 -27.98
CA ARG A 204 8.31 -16.36 -27.80
C ARG A 204 7.43 -15.52 -28.71
N SER A 205 6.37 -16.12 -29.22
CA SER A 205 5.32 -15.37 -29.91
C SER A 205 4.44 -14.58 -28.93
N ARG A 206 3.80 -13.52 -29.40
CA ARG A 206 2.82 -12.77 -28.59
C ARG A 206 1.66 -13.64 -28.10
N ALA A 207 1.27 -14.64 -28.89
CA ALA A 207 0.22 -15.58 -28.52
C ALA A 207 0.63 -16.50 -27.37
N GLU A 208 1.88 -16.97 -27.33
CA GLU A 208 2.41 -17.76 -26.22
C GLU A 208 2.55 -16.94 -24.94
N VAL A 209 3.03 -15.69 -25.06
CA VAL A 209 3.09 -14.79 -23.88
C VAL A 209 1.70 -14.55 -23.29
N GLY A 210 0.68 -14.35 -24.14
CA GLY A 210 -0.70 -14.24 -23.72
C GLY A 210 -1.01 -12.98 -22.91
N GLN A 211 -2.09 -13.04 -22.12
CA GLN A 211 -2.57 -11.91 -21.33
C GLN A 211 -3.09 -12.30 -19.93
N HIS A 212 -3.34 -13.60 -19.68
CA HIS A 212 -3.94 -14.03 -18.42
C HIS A 212 -3.62 -15.49 -18.12
N ALA A 213 -3.20 -15.75 -16.89
CA ALA A 213 -2.86 -17.07 -16.39
C ALA A 213 -1.83 -17.80 -17.29
N SER A 214 -0.98 -17.05 -17.96
CA SER A 214 0.03 -17.52 -18.90
C SER A 214 1.41 -17.58 -18.26
N VAL A 215 2.45 -17.59 -19.08
CA VAL A 215 3.83 -17.74 -18.63
C VAL A 215 4.26 -16.67 -17.64
N ILE A 216 3.80 -15.41 -17.77
CA ILE A 216 4.16 -14.32 -16.85
C ILE A 216 3.51 -14.58 -15.49
N ASP A 217 2.19 -14.61 -15.43
CA ASP A 217 1.44 -14.80 -14.17
C ASP A 217 1.87 -16.07 -13.43
N THR A 218 1.98 -17.18 -14.19
CA THR A 218 2.36 -18.47 -13.61
C THR A 218 3.76 -18.44 -13.04
N SER A 219 4.73 -17.82 -13.76
CA SER A 219 6.11 -17.71 -13.30
C SER A 219 6.21 -16.80 -12.07
N GLU A 220 5.53 -15.65 -12.08
CA GLU A 220 5.54 -14.72 -10.95
C GLU A 220 4.96 -15.40 -9.70
N LEU A 221 3.81 -16.08 -9.81
CA LEU A 221 3.26 -16.84 -8.68
C LEU A 221 4.20 -17.96 -8.21
N MET A 222 4.82 -18.72 -9.12
CA MET A 222 5.83 -19.72 -8.75
C MET A 222 7.01 -19.15 -7.99
N SER A 223 7.37 -17.87 -8.21
CA SER A 223 8.49 -17.24 -7.53
C SER A 223 8.15 -16.79 -6.11
N VAL A 224 6.89 -16.49 -5.82
CA VAL A 224 6.46 -15.97 -4.51
C VAL A 224 5.73 -17.03 -3.67
N ASP A 225 4.93 -17.87 -4.31
CA ASP A 225 4.26 -19.02 -3.69
C ASP A 225 4.20 -20.23 -4.64
N PRO A 226 5.26 -21.05 -4.73
CA PRO A 226 5.31 -22.19 -5.63
C PRO A 226 4.22 -23.25 -5.35
N LYS A 227 3.64 -23.27 -4.15
CA LYS A 227 2.54 -24.19 -3.81
C LYS A 227 1.22 -23.79 -4.46
N GLY A 228 1.11 -22.52 -4.88
CA GLY A 228 -0.05 -22.00 -5.59
C GLY A 228 -0.14 -22.45 -7.05
N VAL A 229 0.83 -23.20 -7.58
CA VAL A 229 0.90 -23.60 -8.98
C VAL A 229 1.05 -25.12 -9.11
N ASP A 230 0.19 -25.75 -9.93
CA ASP A 230 0.29 -27.15 -10.33
C ASP A 230 0.10 -27.29 -11.85
N LEU A 231 1.19 -27.15 -12.59
CA LEU A 231 1.19 -27.23 -14.06
C LEU A 231 0.66 -28.57 -14.59
N SER A 232 0.66 -29.65 -13.78
CA SER A 232 0.11 -30.96 -14.20
C SER A 232 -1.39 -30.90 -14.46
N ARG A 233 -2.10 -29.90 -13.92
CA ARG A 233 -3.54 -29.69 -14.15
C ARG A 233 -3.84 -28.95 -15.45
N TYR A 234 -2.87 -28.25 -16.03
CA TYR A 234 -3.05 -27.57 -17.30
C TYR A 234 -3.08 -28.55 -18.47
N ARG A 235 -4.04 -28.40 -19.36
CA ARG A 235 -4.17 -29.17 -20.61
C ARG A 235 -4.60 -28.22 -21.73
N ALA A 236 -3.69 -27.93 -22.66
CA ALA A 236 -3.93 -27.03 -23.79
C ALA A 236 -5.15 -27.44 -24.66
N ALA A 237 -5.50 -28.73 -24.67
CA ALA A 237 -6.65 -29.23 -25.40
C ALA A 237 -8.00 -28.91 -24.74
N PHE A 238 -8.02 -28.47 -23.48
CA PHE A 238 -9.26 -28.08 -22.82
C PHE A 238 -9.75 -26.74 -23.36
N LYS A 239 -11.04 -26.66 -23.67
CA LYS A 239 -11.72 -25.41 -24.03
C LYS A 239 -12.12 -24.68 -22.75
N ASP A 240 -12.20 -23.35 -22.85
CA ASP A 240 -12.69 -22.50 -21.76
C ASP A 240 -11.95 -22.69 -20.43
N THR A 241 -10.62 -22.81 -20.51
CA THR A 241 -9.77 -22.95 -19.29
C THR A 241 -9.61 -21.64 -18.53
N GLY A 242 -10.03 -20.52 -19.11
CA GLY A 242 -9.74 -19.19 -18.57
C GLY A 242 -8.30 -18.71 -18.79
N VAL A 243 -7.46 -19.49 -19.49
CA VAL A 243 -6.06 -19.13 -19.80
C VAL A 243 -5.98 -18.45 -21.16
N SER A 244 -5.22 -17.35 -21.23
CA SER A 244 -4.87 -16.68 -22.48
C SER A 244 -3.35 -16.66 -22.64
N GLY A 245 -2.80 -17.63 -23.38
CA GLY A 245 -1.38 -17.85 -23.61
C GLY A 245 -0.95 -19.27 -23.24
N ASP A 246 0.35 -19.48 -23.02
CA ASP A 246 0.93 -20.78 -22.67
C ASP A 246 1.71 -20.72 -21.35
N PRO A 247 1.24 -21.37 -20.28
CA PRO A 247 1.93 -21.43 -19.00
C PRO A 247 3.01 -22.53 -18.93
N THR A 248 3.13 -23.42 -19.93
CA THR A 248 3.90 -24.67 -19.81
C THR A 248 5.40 -24.47 -19.63
N THR A 249 5.90 -23.30 -19.99
CA THR A 249 7.31 -22.91 -19.86
C THR A 249 7.58 -21.96 -18.71
N ALA A 250 6.62 -21.83 -17.78
CA ALA A 250 6.80 -21.01 -16.58
C ALA A 250 7.84 -21.63 -15.63
N SER A 251 8.58 -20.79 -14.95
CA SER A 251 9.51 -21.19 -13.89
C SER A 251 9.63 -20.12 -12.81
N SER A 252 10.05 -20.54 -11.62
CA SER A 252 10.29 -19.64 -10.49
C SER A 252 11.39 -18.61 -10.78
N GLU A 253 12.46 -19.02 -11.50
CA GLU A 253 13.58 -18.15 -11.89
C GLU A 253 13.12 -17.08 -12.87
N LEU A 254 12.31 -17.48 -13.86
CA LEU A 254 11.72 -16.53 -14.80
C LEU A 254 10.82 -15.54 -14.05
N GLY A 255 9.94 -16.03 -13.18
CA GLY A 255 9.02 -15.21 -12.39
C GLY A 255 9.75 -14.21 -11.50
N SER A 256 10.78 -14.65 -10.78
CA SER A 256 11.60 -13.77 -9.95
C SER A 256 12.23 -12.63 -10.78
N SER A 257 12.69 -12.93 -11.99
CA SER A 257 13.28 -11.94 -12.87
C SER A 257 12.24 -10.97 -13.47
N LEU A 258 11.05 -11.47 -13.82
CA LEU A 258 9.96 -10.64 -14.35
C LEU A 258 9.39 -9.73 -13.27
N LEU A 259 9.08 -10.28 -12.09
CA LEU A 259 8.58 -9.49 -10.95
C LEU A 259 9.57 -8.41 -10.53
N GLN A 260 10.90 -8.69 -10.58
CA GLN A 260 11.92 -7.68 -10.31
C GLN A 260 11.83 -6.50 -11.28
N MET A 261 11.49 -6.71 -12.55
CA MET A 261 11.32 -5.60 -13.51
C MET A 261 10.18 -4.66 -13.08
N ARG A 262 9.04 -5.21 -12.68
CA ARG A 262 7.88 -4.44 -12.17
C ARG A 262 8.24 -3.66 -10.89
N ILE A 263 8.90 -4.32 -9.95
CA ILE A 263 9.35 -3.72 -8.69
C ILE A 263 10.26 -2.53 -8.96
N VAL A 264 11.30 -2.69 -9.78
CA VAL A 264 12.25 -1.61 -10.11
C VAL A 264 11.55 -0.44 -10.82
N ALA A 265 10.60 -0.73 -11.72
CA ALA A 265 9.83 0.32 -12.38
C ALA A 265 9.00 1.13 -11.37
N ALA A 266 8.28 0.45 -10.47
CA ALA A 266 7.50 1.08 -9.42
C ALA A 266 8.35 1.88 -8.42
N GLU A 267 9.51 1.33 -8.02
CA GLU A 267 10.45 2.05 -7.14
C GLU A 267 10.94 3.36 -7.77
N ASN A 268 11.26 3.34 -9.06
CA ASN A 268 11.72 4.53 -9.77
C ASN A 268 10.63 5.59 -9.82
N GLU A 269 9.37 5.21 -10.09
CA GLU A 269 8.23 6.13 -10.06
C GLU A 269 8.01 6.68 -8.65
N MET A 270 8.01 5.84 -7.62
CA MET A 270 7.83 6.28 -6.24
C MET A 270 8.94 7.23 -5.76
N ARG A 271 10.20 6.98 -6.14
CA ARG A 271 11.30 7.91 -5.82
C ARG A 271 11.13 9.27 -6.49
N GLN A 272 10.60 9.32 -7.73
CA GLN A 272 10.25 10.59 -8.39
C GLN A 272 9.10 11.31 -7.67
N LEU A 273 8.07 10.58 -7.26
CA LEU A 273 6.96 11.14 -6.49
C LEU A 273 7.42 11.73 -5.14
N LEU A 274 8.33 11.06 -4.44
CA LEU A 274 8.91 11.52 -3.19
C LEU A 274 9.81 12.76 -3.38
N ALA A 275 10.55 12.84 -4.46
CA ALA A 275 11.41 14.00 -4.75
C ALA A 275 10.61 15.29 -5.07
N THR A 276 9.31 15.15 -5.38
CA THR A 276 8.40 16.28 -5.70
C THR A 276 7.37 16.55 -4.59
N HIS A 277 7.50 15.86 -3.46
CA HIS A 277 6.62 15.97 -2.29
C HIS A 277 7.33 16.65 -1.12
#